data_a2ca6e838bb81d005234cfec16bf71f4
#
_entry.id   a2ca6e838bb81d005234cfec16bf71f4
#
_cell.length_a   1.000
_cell.length_b   1.000
_cell.length_c   1.000
_cell.angle_alpha   90.00
_cell.angle_beta   90.00
_cell.angle_gamma   90.00
#
_symmetry.space_group_name_H-M   'P 1'
#
loop_
_entity.id
_entity.type
_entity.pdbx_description
1 polymer ?
#
loop_
_entity_poly.entity_id
_entity_poly.type
_entity_poly.pdbx_seq_one_letter_code
_entity_poly.pdbx_strand_id
1 'polypeptide(L)'
;MSETAAHDTHDTHDTKASEVVEQYLETIYNMGMEGDTVIGARLAEKFGVAPPTVTETLKRMVRDGYVEMDSRRQVTLTPKGVTHAEGVLRRHRLTERFLVDMLGMQWHQVHEEACRLEHYISGAVEERVVASLGQPTTCPHGNPIPGSVPDARNYLKDQGAIRLLLAPPGQPMRLLLVSEVVEDEEAIIHYLHDRGIVPGTQLALVSGPPQPDESDATLALADGSQLTIPARVAYALWVVAA
;
A
#
# COMPACT_ATOMS: atom_id res chain seq x y z
N MET A 1 -38.90 44.71 17.14
CA MET A 1 -38.64 44.11 15.83
C MET A 1 -37.26 43.43 15.94
N SER A 2 -37.27 42.16 16.18
CA SER A 2 -36.04 41.36 16.35
C SER A 2 -36.08 40.26 15.31
N GLU A 3 -35.21 40.37 14.34
CA GLU A 3 -35.08 39.44 13.24
C GLU A 3 -34.05 38.37 13.64
N THR A 4 -34.56 37.17 13.91
CA THR A 4 -33.76 35.99 14.20
C THR A 4 -33.30 35.39 12.85
N ALA A 5 -32.03 35.54 12.52
CA ALA A 5 -31.40 34.84 11.42
C ALA A 5 -31.23 33.36 11.79
N ALA A 6 -31.95 32.50 11.10
CA ALA A 6 -31.78 31.08 11.17
C ALA A 6 -30.45 30.70 10.48
N HIS A 7 -29.53 30.14 11.25
CA HIS A 7 -28.30 29.53 10.74
C HIS A 7 -28.65 28.13 10.26
N ASP A 8 -28.79 28.01 8.95
CA ASP A 8 -28.99 26.72 8.27
C ASP A 8 -27.63 26.00 8.20
N THR A 9 -27.34 25.21 9.21
CA THR A 9 -26.18 24.29 9.16
C THR A 9 -26.58 23.09 8.31
N HIS A 10 -26.24 23.15 7.03
CA HIS A 10 -26.22 21.97 6.17
C HIS A 10 -25.12 21.01 6.68
N ASP A 11 -25.53 20.14 7.60
CA ASP A 11 -24.75 19.00 8.05
C ASP A 11 -24.78 17.96 6.91
N THR A 12 -23.82 18.05 6.00
CA THR A 12 -23.56 16.99 5.04
C THR A 12 -23.02 15.81 5.84
N HIS A 13 -23.91 14.90 6.24
CA HIS A 13 -23.55 13.57 6.68
C HIS A 13 -22.77 12.88 5.55
N ASP A 14 -21.48 13.12 5.50
CA ASP A 14 -20.55 12.27 4.77
C ASP A 14 -20.53 10.93 5.53
N THR A 15 -21.31 9.97 5.02
CA THR A 15 -21.47 8.67 5.67
C THR A 15 -20.10 7.99 5.61
N LYS A 16 -19.42 7.93 6.76
CA LYS A 16 -18.12 7.25 6.92
C LYS A 16 -18.24 5.86 6.28
N ALA A 17 -17.35 5.54 5.36
CA ALA A 17 -17.31 4.21 4.76
C ALA A 17 -17.11 3.16 5.87
N SER A 18 -17.64 1.95 5.68
CA SER A 18 -17.36 0.87 6.63
C SER A 18 -15.91 0.41 6.46
N GLU A 19 -15.30 -0.08 7.53
CA GLU A 19 -13.92 -0.61 7.53
C GLU A 19 -13.68 -1.60 6.36
N VAL A 20 -14.66 -2.45 6.05
CA VAL A 20 -14.58 -3.35 4.89
C VAL A 20 -14.48 -2.59 3.57
N VAL A 21 -15.23 -1.50 3.40
CA VAL A 21 -15.13 -0.67 2.17
C VAL A 21 -13.80 0.05 2.13
N GLU A 22 -13.29 0.53 3.25
CA GLU A 22 -11.98 1.17 3.35
C GLU A 22 -10.88 0.21 2.92
N GLN A 23 -10.85 -1.03 3.43
CA GLN A 23 -9.90 -2.07 3.01
C GLN A 23 -9.94 -2.36 1.49
N TYR A 24 -11.16 -2.42 0.90
CA TYR A 24 -11.28 -2.59 -0.55
C TYR A 24 -10.72 -1.40 -1.31
N LEU A 25 -10.96 -0.18 -0.84
CA LEU A 25 -10.44 1.04 -1.46
C LEU A 25 -8.91 1.08 -1.44
N GLU A 26 -8.28 0.74 -0.33
CA GLU A 26 -6.83 0.64 -0.19
C GLU A 26 -6.23 -0.41 -1.13
N THR A 27 -6.81 -1.61 -1.14
CA THR A 27 -6.35 -2.69 -2.02
C THR A 27 -6.46 -2.32 -3.49
N ILE A 28 -7.60 -1.74 -3.92
CA ILE A 28 -7.81 -1.30 -5.31
C ILE A 28 -6.82 -0.18 -5.66
N TYR A 29 -6.55 0.74 -4.73
CA TYR A 29 -5.58 1.82 -4.92
C TYR A 29 -4.17 1.28 -5.11
N ASN A 30 -3.71 0.39 -4.22
CA ASN A 30 -2.38 -0.19 -4.25
C ASN A 30 -2.16 -1.06 -5.49
N MET A 31 -3.14 -1.90 -5.86
CA MET A 31 -3.10 -2.67 -7.12
C MET A 31 -2.97 -1.73 -8.34
N GLY A 32 -3.72 -0.63 -8.35
CA GLY A 32 -3.64 0.37 -9.41
C GLY A 32 -2.28 1.09 -9.47
N MET A 33 -1.69 1.43 -8.33
CA MET A 33 -0.35 2.01 -8.22
C MET A 33 0.72 1.06 -8.77
N GLU A 34 0.57 -0.22 -8.51
CA GLU A 34 1.48 -1.27 -8.98
C GLU A 34 1.24 -1.70 -10.44
N GLY A 35 0.24 -1.10 -11.11
CA GLY A 35 -0.09 -1.38 -12.51
C GLY A 35 -0.89 -2.67 -12.72
N ASP A 36 -1.44 -3.23 -11.66
CA ASP A 36 -2.24 -4.44 -11.71
C ASP A 36 -3.66 -4.17 -12.24
N THR A 37 -4.18 -5.14 -13.01
CA THR A 37 -5.58 -5.12 -13.40
C THR A 37 -6.45 -5.58 -12.23
N VAL A 38 -7.30 -4.69 -11.73
CA VAL A 38 -8.20 -4.98 -10.62
C VAL A 38 -9.47 -5.64 -11.13
N ILE A 39 -9.69 -6.89 -10.75
CA ILE A 39 -10.92 -7.64 -11.03
C ILE A 39 -11.41 -8.36 -9.77
N GLY A 40 -12.71 -8.67 -9.72
CA GLY A 40 -13.30 -9.31 -8.53
C GLY A 40 -12.64 -10.62 -8.11
N ALA A 41 -12.09 -11.40 -9.06
CA ALA A 41 -11.40 -12.65 -8.73
C ALA A 41 -10.11 -12.39 -7.92
N ARG A 42 -9.28 -11.42 -8.33
CA ARG A 42 -8.05 -11.05 -7.61
C ARG A 42 -8.35 -10.48 -6.22
N LEU A 43 -9.44 -9.71 -6.10
CA LEU A 43 -9.88 -9.22 -4.79
C LEU A 43 -10.35 -10.37 -3.88
N ALA A 44 -11.04 -11.37 -4.44
CA ALA A 44 -11.46 -12.56 -3.68
C ALA A 44 -10.25 -13.36 -3.18
N GLU A 45 -9.23 -13.51 -4.01
CA GLU A 45 -7.95 -14.14 -3.66
C GLU A 45 -7.23 -13.36 -2.56
N LYS A 46 -6.99 -12.04 -2.75
CA LYS A 46 -6.31 -11.18 -1.77
C LYS A 46 -6.99 -11.17 -0.40
N PHE A 47 -8.33 -11.16 -0.35
CA PHE A 47 -9.07 -11.14 0.91
C PHE A 47 -9.40 -12.54 1.47
N GLY A 48 -9.10 -13.62 0.76
CA GLY A 48 -9.43 -14.97 1.16
C GLY A 48 -10.94 -15.20 1.31
N VAL A 49 -11.79 -14.51 0.52
CA VAL A 49 -13.24 -14.58 0.63
C VAL A 49 -13.89 -15.13 -0.63
N ALA A 50 -15.12 -15.65 -0.50
CA ALA A 50 -15.85 -16.20 -1.63
C ALA A 50 -16.18 -15.10 -2.68
N PRO A 51 -16.10 -15.38 -4.00
CA PRO A 51 -16.40 -14.42 -5.05
C PRO A 51 -17.77 -13.72 -4.96
N PRO A 52 -18.85 -14.34 -4.49
CA PRO A 52 -20.12 -13.66 -4.24
C PRO A 52 -20.02 -12.51 -3.23
N THR A 53 -19.22 -12.67 -2.17
CA THR A 53 -18.99 -11.63 -1.15
C THR A 53 -18.36 -10.40 -1.76
N VAL A 54 -17.32 -10.58 -2.59
CA VAL A 54 -16.68 -9.49 -3.36
C VAL A 54 -17.68 -8.82 -4.27
N THR A 55 -18.48 -9.62 -4.99
CA THR A 55 -19.48 -9.07 -5.93
C THR A 55 -20.47 -8.16 -5.22
N GLU A 56 -20.97 -8.53 -4.05
CA GLU A 56 -21.93 -7.71 -3.29
C GLU A 56 -21.25 -6.44 -2.73
N THR A 57 -20.01 -6.55 -2.25
CA THR A 57 -19.25 -5.37 -1.80
C THR A 57 -19.01 -4.41 -2.95
N LEU A 58 -18.55 -4.89 -4.11
CA LEU A 58 -18.33 -4.04 -5.29
C LEU A 58 -19.63 -3.38 -5.78
N LYS A 59 -20.77 -4.08 -5.81
CA LYS A 59 -22.06 -3.47 -6.14
C LYS A 59 -22.41 -2.31 -5.21
N ARG A 60 -22.18 -2.49 -3.89
CA ARG A 60 -22.36 -1.42 -2.91
C ARG A 60 -21.43 -0.24 -3.19
N MET A 61 -20.13 -0.51 -3.44
CA MET A 61 -19.15 0.54 -3.74
C MET A 61 -19.47 1.30 -5.04
N VAL A 62 -19.99 0.63 -6.07
CA VAL A 62 -20.49 1.28 -7.31
C VAL A 62 -21.68 2.18 -6.99
N ARG A 63 -22.69 1.66 -6.25
CA ARG A 63 -23.87 2.44 -5.86
C ARG A 63 -23.50 3.69 -5.04
N ASP A 64 -22.52 3.55 -4.13
CA ASP A 64 -22.07 4.60 -3.24
C ASP A 64 -21.05 5.55 -3.93
N GLY A 65 -20.71 5.26 -5.21
CA GLY A 65 -19.90 6.12 -6.07
C GLY A 65 -18.40 6.09 -5.78
N TYR A 66 -17.88 5.04 -5.14
CA TYR A 66 -16.46 4.88 -4.86
C TYR A 66 -15.69 4.24 -6.02
N VAL A 67 -16.31 3.33 -6.75
CA VAL A 67 -15.69 2.62 -7.86
C VAL A 67 -16.60 2.62 -9.09
N GLU A 68 -15.97 2.43 -10.25
CA GLU A 68 -16.63 2.12 -11.50
C GLU A 68 -16.19 0.74 -11.99
N MET A 69 -17.06 0.08 -12.75
CA MET A 69 -16.77 -1.22 -13.33
C MET A 69 -17.07 -1.18 -14.82
N ASP A 70 -16.09 -1.53 -15.65
CA ASP A 70 -16.24 -1.56 -17.09
C ASP A 70 -16.92 -2.86 -17.58
N SER A 71 -17.10 -2.96 -18.91
CA SER A 71 -17.70 -4.13 -19.58
C SER A 71 -16.87 -5.43 -19.41
N ARG A 72 -15.58 -5.32 -19.10
CA ARG A 72 -14.66 -6.44 -18.82
C ARG A 72 -14.59 -6.76 -17.34
N ARG A 73 -15.43 -6.11 -16.52
CA ARG A 73 -15.45 -6.21 -15.04
C ARG A 73 -14.15 -5.73 -14.38
N GLN A 74 -13.39 -4.87 -15.06
CA GLN A 74 -12.28 -4.18 -14.43
C GLN A 74 -12.82 -3.09 -13.52
N VAL A 75 -12.29 -3.04 -12.30
CA VAL A 75 -12.68 -2.09 -11.25
C VAL A 75 -11.68 -0.93 -11.23
N THR A 76 -12.18 0.29 -11.21
CA THR A 76 -11.37 1.50 -11.07
C THR A 76 -11.97 2.42 -10.02
N LEU A 77 -11.12 3.14 -9.29
CA LEU A 77 -11.57 4.14 -8.32
C LEU A 77 -12.10 5.37 -9.05
N THR A 78 -13.24 5.88 -8.61
CA THR A 78 -13.70 7.23 -8.98
C THR A 78 -12.85 8.30 -8.27
N PRO A 79 -12.97 9.59 -8.63
CA PRO A 79 -12.32 10.66 -7.85
C PRO A 79 -12.67 10.63 -6.36
N LYS A 80 -13.94 10.34 -6.02
CA LYS A 80 -14.39 10.14 -4.63
C LYS A 80 -13.67 8.96 -3.97
N GLY A 81 -13.59 7.83 -4.69
CA GLY A 81 -12.90 6.63 -4.22
C GLY A 81 -11.42 6.87 -3.98
N VAL A 82 -10.75 7.59 -4.89
CA VAL A 82 -9.34 7.99 -4.74
C VAL A 82 -9.12 8.83 -3.49
N THR A 83 -9.89 9.90 -3.32
CA THR A 83 -9.77 10.79 -2.14
C THR A 83 -9.95 10.01 -0.84
N HIS A 84 -10.90 9.07 -0.82
CA HIS A 84 -11.17 8.27 0.38
C HIS A 84 -10.04 7.27 0.66
N ALA A 85 -9.59 6.53 -0.37
CA ALA A 85 -8.47 5.60 -0.27
C ALA A 85 -7.19 6.30 0.21
N GLU A 86 -6.87 7.46 -0.37
CA GLU A 86 -5.71 8.26 0.04
C GLU A 86 -5.80 8.73 1.49
N GLY A 87 -6.99 9.08 1.95
CA GLY A 87 -7.21 9.48 3.35
C GLY A 87 -6.95 8.32 4.33
N VAL A 88 -7.38 7.11 4.01
CA VAL A 88 -7.15 5.92 4.84
C VAL A 88 -5.67 5.52 4.79
N LEU A 89 -5.12 5.33 3.59
CA LEU A 89 -3.71 4.99 3.38
C LEU A 89 -2.75 5.98 4.04
N ARG A 90 -3.08 7.27 4.02
CA ARG A 90 -2.29 8.28 4.71
C ARG A 90 -2.25 8.04 6.21
N ARG A 91 -3.41 7.81 6.85
CA ARG A 91 -3.47 7.51 8.29
C ARG A 91 -2.74 6.21 8.62
N HIS A 92 -2.95 5.15 7.82
CA HIS A 92 -2.26 3.89 7.96
C HIS A 92 -0.73 4.07 7.98
N ARG A 93 -0.17 4.62 6.91
CA ARG A 93 1.27 4.77 6.69
C ARG A 93 1.93 5.74 7.67
N LEU A 94 1.23 6.79 8.09
CA LEU A 94 1.68 7.68 9.16
C LEU A 94 1.70 6.97 10.52
N THR A 95 0.71 6.11 10.78
CA THR A 95 0.66 5.30 12.00
C THR A 95 1.82 4.32 12.04
N GLU A 96 2.10 3.60 10.96
CA GLU A 96 3.27 2.72 10.88
C GLU A 96 4.56 3.48 11.20
N ARG A 97 4.77 4.65 10.61
CA ARG A 97 5.92 5.51 10.91
C ARG A 97 5.98 5.91 12.37
N PHE A 98 4.85 6.34 12.92
CA PHE A 98 4.76 6.72 14.33
C PHE A 98 5.13 5.56 15.26
N LEU A 99 4.62 4.37 14.99
CA LEU A 99 4.91 3.16 15.77
C LEU A 99 6.40 2.79 15.72
N VAL A 100 7.04 2.91 14.55
CA VAL A 100 8.48 2.61 14.41
C VAL A 100 9.33 3.73 14.99
N ASP A 101 9.16 4.96 14.53
CA ASP A 101 10.11 6.05 14.79
C ASP A 101 9.97 6.65 16.19
N MET A 102 8.75 6.64 16.76
CA MET A 102 8.48 7.24 18.06
C MET A 102 8.32 6.22 19.20
N LEU A 103 7.75 5.05 18.89
CA LEU A 103 7.53 4.01 19.91
C LEU A 103 8.57 2.89 19.86
N GLY A 104 9.44 2.86 18.85
CA GLY A 104 10.52 1.86 18.72
C GLY A 104 10.04 0.46 18.38
N MET A 105 8.83 0.32 17.81
CA MET A 105 8.34 -0.97 17.36
C MET A 105 9.15 -1.46 16.15
N GLN A 106 9.24 -2.78 16.00
CA GLN A 106 9.92 -3.36 14.85
C GLN A 106 9.08 -3.17 13.58
N TRP A 107 9.70 -2.76 12.48
CA TRP A 107 9.03 -2.42 11.23
C TRP A 107 8.16 -3.54 10.65
N HIS A 108 8.47 -4.80 10.96
CA HIS A 108 7.72 -5.97 10.53
C HIS A 108 6.47 -6.27 11.39
N GLN A 109 6.24 -5.54 12.48
CA GLN A 109 5.14 -5.76 13.42
C GLN A 109 4.09 -4.65 13.39
N VAL A 110 4.34 -3.57 12.63
CA VAL A 110 3.51 -2.36 12.74
C VAL A 110 2.25 -2.37 11.86
N HIS A 111 2.20 -3.23 10.83
CA HIS A 111 1.08 -3.24 9.88
C HIS A 111 -0.26 -3.53 10.57
N GLU A 112 -0.36 -4.64 11.32
CA GLU A 112 -1.59 -4.98 12.04
C GLU A 112 -2.02 -3.92 13.05
N GLU A 113 -1.08 -3.32 13.78
CA GLU A 113 -1.39 -2.26 14.74
C GLU A 113 -1.84 -0.97 14.02
N ALA A 114 -1.26 -0.65 12.88
CA ALA A 114 -1.71 0.46 12.05
C ALA A 114 -3.13 0.25 11.53
N CYS A 115 -3.46 -0.96 11.03
CA CYS A 115 -4.83 -1.32 10.62
C CYS A 115 -5.87 -1.12 11.73
N ARG A 116 -5.50 -1.41 12.99
CA ARG A 116 -6.40 -1.22 14.13
C ARG A 116 -6.59 0.26 14.49
N LEU A 117 -5.56 1.09 14.31
CA LEU A 117 -5.53 2.48 14.77
C LEU A 117 -6.04 3.47 13.72
N GLU A 118 -5.82 3.24 12.43
CA GLU A 118 -6.07 4.19 11.33
C GLU A 118 -7.50 4.73 11.29
N HIS A 119 -8.49 3.90 11.65
CA HIS A 119 -9.90 4.27 11.64
C HIS A 119 -10.29 5.22 12.77
N TYR A 120 -9.46 5.33 13.81
CA TYR A 120 -9.72 6.11 15.02
C TYR A 120 -8.86 7.38 15.14
N ILE A 121 -7.89 7.57 14.25
CA ILE A 121 -7.05 8.76 14.21
C ILE A 121 -7.85 9.93 13.67
N SER A 122 -8.03 10.96 14.51
CA SER A 122 -8.63 12.22 14.08
C SER A 122 -7.63 13.09 13.31
N GLY A 123 -8.14 14.03 12.48
CA GLY A 123 -7.27 14.96 11.76
C GLY A 123 -6.32 15.74 12.67
N ALA A 124 -6.77 16.12 13.88
CA ALA A 124 -5.93 16.82 14.85
C ALA A 124 -4.77 15.93 15.35
N VAL A 125 -4.99 14.63 15.52
CA VAL A 125 -3.94 13.67 15.89
C VAL A 125 -3.00 13.45 14.71
N GLU A 126 -3.53 13.28 13.49
CA GLU A 126 -2.75 13.13 12.26
C GLU A 126 -1.77 14.29 12.06
N GLU A 127 -2.26 15.54 12.18
CA GLU A 127 -1.41 16.73 12.08
C GLU A 127 -0.24 16.73 13.08
N ARG A 128 -0.48 16.28 14.31
CA ARG A 128 0.55 16.16 15.35
C ARG A 128 1.55 15.05 15.05
N VAL A 129 1.07 13.92 14.55
CA VAL A 129 1.93 12.80 14.12
C VAL A 129 2.85 13.27 12.98
N VAL A 130 2.32 13.91 11.95
CA VAL A 130 3.12 14.47 10.84
C VAL A 130 4.18 15.44 11.34
N ALA A 131 3.80 16.36 12.24
CA ALA A 131 4.74 17.35 12.79
C ALA A 131 5.85 16.67 13.62
N SER A 132 5.52 15.63 14.41
CA SER A 132 6.50 14.92 15.24
C SER A 132 7.47 14.06 14.42
N LEU A 133 7.04 13.55 13.28
CA LEU A 133 7.83 12.72 12.38
C LEU A 133 8.69 13.52 11.37
N GLY A 134 8.59 14.86 11.36
CA GLY A 134 9.34 15.69 10.40
C GLY A 134 8.88 15.53 8.94
N GLN A 135 7.59 15.34 8.73
CA GLN A 135 6.95 15.20 7.41
C GLN A 135 7.49 14.03 6.57
N PRO A 136 7.30 12.80 7.00
CA PRO A 136 7.78 11.63 6.27
C PRO A 136 7.08 11.51 4.91
N THR A 137 7.82 11.03 3.91
CA THR A 137 7.28 10.82 2.56
C THR A 137 6.86 9.38 2.30
N THR A 138 7.41 8.43 3.07
CA THR A 138 7.12 6.99 2.94
C THR A 138 6.92 6.34 4.29
N CYS A 139 6.17 5.25 4.33
CA CYS A 139 6.06 4.37 5.50
C CYS A 139 7.35 3.53 5.69
N PRO A 140 7.48 2.76 6.77
CA PRO A 140 8.66 1.89 7.00
C PRO A 140 8.88 0.84 5.90
N HIS A 141 7.82 0.41 5.23
CA HIS A 141 7.87 -0.54 4.10
C HIS A 141 8.21 0.13 2.77
N GLY A 142 8.43 1.46 2.74
CA GLY A 142 8.80 2.23 1.56
C GLY A 142 7.62 2.78 0.75
N ASN A 143 6.39 2.43 1.09
CA ASN A 143 5.20 2.87 0.37
C ASN A 143 4.94 4.37 0.57
N PRO A 144 4.57 5.13 -0.50
CA PRO A 144 4.44 6.59 -0.44
C PRO A 144 3.25 7.00 0.43
N ILE A 145 3.42 8.00 1.29
CA ILE A 145 2.35 8.58 2.09
C ILE A 145 1.56 9.57 1.24
N PRO A 146 0.28 9.32 0.92
CA PRO A 146 -0.54 10.27 0.16
C PRO A 146 -0.55 11.66 0.79
N GLY A 147 -0.45 12.70 -0.03
CA GLY A 147 -0.35 14.08 0.42
C GLY A 147 1.02 14.49 1.01
N SER A 148 1.97 13.55 1.16
CA SER A 148 3.38 13.82 1.51
C SER A 148 4.32 13.69 0.32
N VAL A 149 3.84 13.13 -0.79
CA VAL A 149 4.50 13.08 -2.10
C VAL A 149 3.61 13.76 -3.14
N PRO A 150 4.16 14.25 -4.27
CA PRO A 150 3.37 14.95 -5.28
C PRO A 150 2.24 14.12 -5.88
N ASP A 151 2.49 12.85 -6.18
CA ASP A 151 1.50 11.91 -6.71
C ASP A 151 1.82 10.49 -6.22
N ALA A 152 1.07 10.04 -5.20
CA ALA A 152 1.29 8.72 -4.63
C ALA A 152 0.83 7.59 -5.58
N ARG A 153 -0.11 7.85 -6.50
CA ARG A 153 -0.60 6.85 -7.47
C ARG A 153 0.41 6.55 -8.58
N ASN A 154 1.19 7.55 -8.97
CA ASN A 154 2.21 7.41 -9.99
C ASN A 154 3.61 7.23 -9.39
N TYR A 155 3.73 7.04 -8.07
CA TYR A 155 5.01 7.00 -7.35
C TYR A 155 6.01 6.03 -7.97
N LEU A 156 5.62 4.77 -8.21
CA LEU A 156 6.51 3.76 -8.80
C LEU A 156 7.00 4.18 -10.19
N LYS A 157 6.10 4.70 -11.02
CA LYS A 157 6.43 5.19 -12.37
C LYS A 157 7.37 6.39 -12.31
N ASP A 158 7.09 7.35 -11.42
CA ASP A 158 7.89 8.58 -11.29
C ASP A 158 9.28 8.30 -10.73
N GLN A 159 9.42 7.24 -9.91
CA GLN A 159 10.70 6.75 -9.43
C GLN A 159 11.43 5.85 -10.45
N GLY A 160 10.81 5.49 -11.59
CA GLY A 160 11.36 4.52 -12.53
C GLY A 160 11.52 3.13 -11.91
N ALA A 161 10.67 2.79 -10.95
CA ALA A 161 10.75 1.53 -10.23
C ALA A 161 10.28 0.35 -11.09
N ILE A 162 10.94 -0.79 -10.88
CA ILE A 162 10.57 -2.06 -11.50
C ILE A 162 10.50 -3.16 -10.45
N ARG A 163 9.78 -4.24 -10.73
CA ARG A 163 9.85 -5.45 -9.91
C ARG A 163 11.27 -6.02 -9.94
N LEU A 164 11.79 -6.48 -8.80
CA LEU A 164 13.14 -7.02 -8.71
C LEU A 164 13.38 -8.18 -9.70
N LEU A 165 12.41 -9.06 -9.90
CA LEU A 165 12.52 -10.16 -10.87
C LEU A 165 12.66 -9.69 -12.33
N LEU A 166 12.32 -8.44 -12.64
CA LEU A 166 12.48 -7.83 -13.96
C LEU A 166 13.76 -7.00 -14.08
N ALA A 167 14.54 -6.90 -13.01
CA ALA A 167 15.81 -6.17 -13.03
C ALA A 167 16.82 -6.89 -13.91
N PRO A 168 17.65 -6.17 -14.69
CA PRO A 168 18.73 -6.79 -15.44
C PRO A 168 19.71 -7.51 -14.49
N PRO A 169 20.07 -8.77 -14.77
CA PRO A 169 21.00 -9.52 -13.91
C PRO A 169 22.33 -8.78 -13.71
N GLY A 170 22.79 -8.76 -12.45
CA GLY A 170 24.04 -8.11 -12.05
C GLY A 170 24.00 -6.59 -11.97
N GLN A 171 22.88 -5.94 -12.33
CA GLN A 171 22.76 -4.49 -12.20
C GLN A 171 22.53 -4.13 -10.73
N PRO A 172 23.32 -3.20 -10.14
CA PRO A 172 23.06 -2.68 -8.81
C PRO A 172 21.72 -1.95 -8.74
N MET A 173 20.89 -2.37 -7.80
CA MET A 173 19.56 -1.81 -7.55
C MET A 173 19.45 -1.45 -6.07
N ARG A 174 18.55 -0.56 -5.74
CA ARG A 174 18.17 -0.20 -4.37
C ARG A 174 16.70 -0.56 -4.14
N LEU A 175 16.43 -1.30 -3.09
CA LEU A 175 15.06 -1.60 -2.67
C LEU A 175 14.31 -0.31 -2.37
N LEU A 176 13.23 -0.05 -3.10
CA LEU A 176 12.38 1.11 -2.94
C LEU A 176 11.26 0.84 -1.93
N LEU A 177 10.46 -0.20 -2.19
CA LEU A 177 9.35 -0.59 -1.32
C LEU A 177 9.05 -2.10 -1.42
N VAL A 178 8.33 -2.58 -0.40
CA VAL A 178 7.71 -3.91 -0.37
C VAL A 178 6.23 -3.75 -0.76
N SER A 179 5.77 -4.59 -1.68
CA SER A 179 4.39 -4.58 -2.19
C SER A 179 3.38 -4.93 -1.10
N GLU A 180 2.30 -4.16 -1.01
CA GLU A 180 1.15 -4.40 -0.12
C GLU A 180 0.03 -5.23 -0.79
N VAL A 181 0.19 -5.57 -2.08
CA VAL A 181 -0.85 -6.31 -2.82
C VAL A 181 -0.57 -7.81 -2.97
N VAL A 182 0.61 -8.26 -2.55
CA VAL A 182 0.96 -9.68 -2.57
C VAL A 182 0.18 -10.47 -1.53
N GLU A 183 0.01 -11.76 -1.78
CA GLU A 183 -0.47 -12.69 -0.76
C GLU A 183 0.59 -12.87 0.33
N ASP A 184 0.14 -13.20 1.55
CA ASP A 184 1.03 -13.43 2.69
C ASP A 184 2.02 -12.28 2.96
N GLU A 185 1.60 -11.03 2.75
CA GLU A 185 2.42 -9.83 2.94
C GLU A 185 3.16 -9.84 4.27
N GLU A 186 2.47 -10.16 5.37
CA GLU A 186 3.05 -10.24 6.71
C GLU A 186 4.20 -11.25 6.77
N ALA A 187 4.01 -12.45 6.21
CA ALA A 187 5.05 -13.48 6.17
C ALA A 187 6.26 -13.03 5.32
N ILE A 188 6.02 -12.28 4.26
CA ILE A 188 7.09 -11.70 3.42
C ILE A 188 7.87 -10.65 4.20
N ILE A 189 7.20 -9.75 4.90
CA ILE A 189 7.83 -8.70 5.71
C ILE A 189 8.68 -9.32 6.83
N HIS A 190 8.16 -10.33 7.54
CA HIS A 190 8.92 -11.09 8.54
C HIS A 190 10.15 -11.76 7.92
N TYR A 191 9.98 -12.43 6.78
CA TYR A 191 11.06 -13.10 6.06
C TYR A 191 12.20 -12.15 5.68
N LEU A 192 11.85 -10.93 5.22
CA LEU A 192 12.79 -9.87 4.87
C LEU A 192 13.50 -9.30 6.12
N HIS A 193 12.73 -9.10 7.21
CA HIS A 193 13.28 -8.62 8.49
C HIS A 193 14.38 -9.54 8.99
N ASP A 194 14.14 -10.85 9.04
CA ASP A 194 15.11 -11.85 9.53
C ASP A 194 16.42 -11.86 8.73
N ARG A 195 16.40 -11.30 7.52
CA ARG A 195 17.54 -11.22 6.61
C ARG A 195 18.14 -9.83 6.48
N GLY A 196 17.64 -8.86 7.23
CA GLY A 196 18.09 -7.48 7.18
C GLY A 196 17.80 -6.77 5.86
N ILE A 197 16.83 -7.25 5.07
CA ILE A 197 16.42 -6.64 3.81
C ILE A 197 15.30 -5.64 4.11
N VAL A 198 15.61 -4.37 4.02
CA VAL A 198 14.71 -3.25 4.31
C VAL A 198 14.73 -2.25 3.17
N PRO A 199 13.73 -1.36 3.01
CA PRO A 199 13.80 -0.26 2.05
C PRO A 199 15.12 0.52 2.17
N GLY A 200 15.78 0.76 1.03
CA GLY A 200 17.13 1.33 0.98
C GLY A 200 18.25 0.29 0.82
N THR A 201 18.01 -0.99 1.07
CA THR A 201 19.02 -2.05 0.86
C THR A 201 19.49 -2.06 -0.59
N GLN A 202 20.81 -2.08 -0.79
CA GLN A 202 21.43 -2.27 -2.10
C GLN A 202 21.59 -3.75 -2.39
N LEU A 203 21.14 -4.17 -3.56
CA LEU A 203 21.15 -5.57 -4.00
C LEU A 203 21.17 -5.64 -5.53
N ALA A 204 21.48 -6.83 -6.08
CA ALA A 204 21.35 -7.10 -7.50
C ALA A 204 20.71 -8.47 -7.70
N LEU A 205 19.86 -8.61 -8.70
CA LEU A 205 19.38 -9.91 -9.15
C LEU A 205 20.52 -10.65 -9.86
N VAL A 206 20.89 -11.83 -9.37
CA VAL A 206 21.87 -12.70 -10.04
C VAL A 206 21.13 -13.63 -11.01
N SER A 207 20.08 -14.29 -10.53
CA SER A 207 19.22 -15.17 -11.31
C SER A 207 17.84 -15.29 -10.68
N GLY A 208 16.83 -15.57 -11.48
CA GLY A 208 15.46 -15.81 -11.02
C GLY A 208 14.52 -15.96 -12.21
N PRO A 209 13.29 -16.45 -11.97
CA PRO A 209 12.25 -16.52 -12.99
C PRO A 209 11.70 -15.11 -13.27
N PRO A 210 11.16 -14.84 -14.47
CA PRO A 210 10.57 -13.54 -14.79
C PRO A 210 9.21 -13.31 -14.11
N GLN A 211 8.61 -14.36 -13.55
CA GLN A 211 7.34 -14.35 -12.84
C GLN A 211 7.48 -15.13 -11.54
N PRO A 212 6.67 -14.82 -10.50
CA PRO A 212 6.68 -15.58 -9.28
C PRO A 212 6.14 -16.98 -9.54
N ASP A 213 6.97 -17.98 -9.29
CA ASP A 213 6.63 -19.39 -9.31
C ASP A 213 7.20 -20.07 -8.05
N GLU A 214 7.19 -21.40 -8.00
CA GLU A 214 7.73 -22.16 -6.86
C GLU A 214 9.27 -22.21 -6.84
N SER A 215 9.96 -21.61 -7.82
CA SER A 215 11.42 -21.56 -7.87
C SER A 215 11.98 -20.43 -6.98
N ASP A 216 13.30 -20.38 -6.92
CA ASP A 216 14.03 -19.38 -6.15
C ASP A 216 14.69 -18.34 -7.07
N ALA A 217 14.90 -17.15 -6.49
CA ALA A 217 15.75 -16.11 -7.04
C ALA A 217 17.04 -15.99 -6.21
N THR A 218 18.15 -15.72 -6.85
CA THR A 218 19.42 -15.45 -6.19
C THR A 218 19.74 -13.96 -6.28
N LEU A 219 20.05 -13.36 -5.14
CA LEU A 219 20.44 -11.96 -5.01
C LEU A 219 21.90 -11.86 -4.60
N ALA A 220 22.61 -10.84 -5.07
CA ALA A 220 23.87 -10.40 -4.49
C ALA A 220 23.59 -9.16 -3.62
N LEU A 221 24.13 -9.13 -2.41
CA LEU A 221 24.06 -8.00 -1.48
C LEU A 221 25.31 -7.11 -1.61
N ALA A 222 25.24 -5.89 -1.07
CA ALA A 222 26.33 -4.92 -1.19
C ALA A 222 27.66 -5.37 -0.56
N ASP A 223 27.61 -6.28 0.43
CA ASP A 223 28.79 -6.89 1.07
C ASP A 223 29.44 -8.03 0.24
N GLY A 224 28.88 -8.31 -0.94
CA GLY A 224 29.33 -9.38 -1.82
C GLY A 224 28.76 -10.77 -1.49
N SER A 225 27.97 -10.90 -0.44
CA SER A 225 27.28 -12.14 -0.12
C SER A 225 26.14 -12.42 -1.13
N GLN A 226 25.81 -13.69 -1.28
CA GLN A 226 24.65 -14.11 -2.08
C GLN A 226 23.58 -14.70 -1.18
N LEU A 227 22.34 -14.40 -1.51
CA LEU A 227 21.15 -14.86 -0.80
C LEU A 227 20.17 -15.47 -1.78
N THR A 228 19.74 -16.69 -1.52
CA THR A 228 18.65 -17.34 -2.26
C THR A 228 17.34 -17.11 -1.52
N ILE A 229 16.34 -16.60 -2.22
CA ILE A 229 15.02 -16.30 -1.68
C ILE A 229 13.92 -16.86 -2.59
N PRO A 230 12.74 -17.22 -2.07
CA PRO A 230 11.61 -17.62 -2.90
C PRO A 230 11.27 -16.55 -3.95
N ALA A 231 10.97 -16.95 -5.18
CA ALA A 231 10.64 -16.01 -6.26
C ALA A 231 9.44 -15.12 -5.90
N ARG A 232 8.45 -15.65 -5.14
CA ARG A 232 7.32 -14.86 -4.64
C ARG A 232 7.76 -13.69 -3.73
N VAL A 233 8.79 -13.89 -2.91
CA VAL A 233 9.38 -12.83 -2.08
C VAL A 233 10.09 -11.80 -2.95
N ALA A 234 10.92 -12.27 -3.90
CA ALA A 234 11.58 -11.36 -4.84
C ALA A 234 10.60 -10.56 -5.70
N TYR A 235 9.47 -11.14 -6.05
CA TYR A 235 8.39 -10.46 -6.78
C TYR A 235 7.74 -9.33 -5.98
N ALA A 236 7.64 -9.48 -4.67
CA ALA A 236 7.10 -8.43 -3.79
C ALA A 236 7.98 -7.18 -3.72
N LEU A 237 9.24 -7.25 -4.20
CA LEU A 237 10.19 -6.15 -4.07
C LEU A 237 10.17 -5.25 -5.31
N TRP A 238 9.97 -3.96 -5.08
CA TRP A 238 10.13 -2.92 -6.08
C TRP A 238 11.47 -2.22 -5.88
N VAL A 239 12.23 -2.09 -6.96
CA VAL A 239 13.60 -1.57 -6.93
C VAL A 239 13.78 -0.44 -7.93
N VAL A 240 14.76 0.41 -7.65
CA VAL A 240 15.24 1.48 -8.55
C VAL A 240 16.73 1.31 -8.78
N ALA A 241 17.26 1.91 -9.84
CA ALA A 241 18.71 1.94 -10.06
C ALA A 241 19.42 2.54 -8.83
N ALA A 242 20.56 1.94 -8.44
CA ALA A 242 21.31 2.38 -7.27
C ALA A 242 22.14 3.63 -7.55
#